data_91acb433ce9d75810b4061918343f5ea
#
_entry.id   91acb433ce9d75810b4061918343f5ea
#
_cell.length_a   1.000
_cell.length_b   1.000
_cell.length_c   1.000
_cell.angle_alpha   90.00
_cell.angle_beta   90.00
_cell.angle_gamma   90.00
#
_symmetry.space_group_name_H-M   'P 1'
#
loop_
_entity.id
_entity.type
_entity.pdbx_description
1 polymer ?
#
loop_
_entity_poly.entity_id
_entity_poly.type
_entity_poly.pdbx_seq_one_letter_code
_entity_poly.pdbx_strand_id
1 'polypeptide(L)'
;EVKQILTAAKNVFEGALVPVALDGAKLAGGMEIHNTEMRGLPSLGMMCSLEEVGMDTSVIPKSARDGIHILESDVAPGTDYLKLLELDKEVIELEITPNRPDCLSIRGMAVETAASTGSKLSMKDPIVEETSDVSMSDKFNGLHVETEFAPRFYLRMLTDVKVAPSPQWLQNDLMASGVRPINNIVDLTNYVMLEYGQPLHAYDLDSLKGPELHVRLAKDGETMTT
;
A
#
# COMPACT_ATOMS: atom_id res chain seq x y z
N GLU A 1 -30.15 10.43 -3.82
CA GLU A 1 -30.61 10.98 -5.11
C GLU A 1 -30.04 10.17 -6.25
N VAL A 2 -30.87 9.84 -7.26
CA VAL A 2 -30.40 9.14 -8.46
C VAL A 2 -30.04 10.15 -9.51
N LYS A 3 -28.84 10.01 -10.09
CA LYS A 3 -28.33 10.88 -11.17
C LYS A 3 -27.93 10.04 -12.38
N GLN A 4 -28.26 10.53 -13.58
CA GLN A 4 -27.77 9.93 -14.82
C GLN A 4 -26.39 10.49 -15.13
N ILE A 5 -25.40 9.61 -15.30
CA ILE A 5 -24.02 9.95 -15.65
C ILE A 5 -23.57 9.04 -16.79
N LEU A 6 -23.09 9.62 -17.87
CA LEU A 6 -22.59 8.91 -19.03
C LEU A 6 -21.07 8.68 -18.89
N THR A 7 -20.64 7.47 -19.22
CA THR A 7 -19.21 7.10 -19.23
C THR A 7 -18.86 6.27 -20.46
N ALA A 8 -17.64 6.40 -20.94
CA ALA A 8 -17.06 5.52 -21.96
C ALA A 8 -16.27 4.36 -21.35
N ALA A 9 -16.08 4.35 -20.04
CA ALA A 9 -15.37 3.30 -19.32
C ALA A 9 -16.14 1.97 -19.42
N LYS A 10 -15.39 0.88 -19.56
CA LYS A 10 -15.95 -0.47 -19.76
C LYS A 10 -15.95 -1.32 -18.48
N ASN A 11 -15.32 -0.81 -17.41
CA ASN A 11 -15.13 -1.54 -16.16
C ASN A 11 -16.22 -1.28 -15.12
N VAL A 12 -17.18 -0.40 -15.38
CA VAL A 12 -18.31 -0.11 -14.48
C VAL A 12 -19.40 -1.16 -14.65
N PHE A 13 -19.94 -1.63 -13.55
CA PHE A 13 -21.01 -2.64 -13.49
C PHE A 13 -22.05 -2.26 -12.44
N GLU A 14 -23.23 -2.90 -12.49
CA GLU A 14 -24.32 -2.66 -11.53
C GLU A 14 -23.88 -3.03 -10.10
N GLY A 15 -24.09 -2.11 -9.17
CA GLY A 15 -23.67 -2.25 -7.78
C GLY A 15 -22.25 -1.81 -7.47
N ALA A 16 -21.45 -1.42 -8.48
CA ALA A 16 -20.12 -0.89 -8.25
C ALA A 16 -20.17 0.43 -7.48
N LEU A 17 -19.30 0.58 -6.47
CA LEU A 17 -19.06 1.84 -5.79
C LEU A 17 -17.96 2.59 -6.54
N VAL A 18 -18.28 3.80 -7.01
CA VAL A 18 -17.39 4.60 -7.86
C VAL A 18 -17.31 6.05 -7.37
N PRO A 19 -16.17 6.73 -7.53
CA PRO A 19 -16.08 8.16 -7.28
C PRO A 19 -16.83 8.94 -8.36
N VAL A 20 -17.57 9.95 -7.92
CA VAL A 20 -18.35 10.82 -8.80
C VAL A 20 -18.03 12.28 -8.49
N ALA A 21 -17.53 13.00 -9.49
CA ALA A 21 -17.43 14.45 -9.48
C ALA A 21 -18.76 15.05 -9.95
N LEU A 22 -19.37 15.88 -9.11
CA LEU A 22 -20.63 16.58 -9.41
C LEU A 22 -20.37 17.96 -10.04
N ASP A 23 -21.42 18.60 -10.49
CA ASP A 23 -21.39 19.98 -11.02
C ASP A 23 -20.65 20.93 -10.08
N GLY A 24 -19.71 21.69 -10.60
CA GLY A 24 -18.83 22.59 -9.84
C GLY A 24 -17.62 21.92 -9.18
N ALA A 25 -17.47 20.61 -9.25
CA ALA A 25 -16.27 19.93 -8.74
C ALA A 25 -15.05 20.28 -9.60
N LYS A 26 -13.90 20.49 -8.94
CA LYS A 26 -12.61 20.73 -9.59
C LYS A 26 -11.73 19.51 -9.43
N LEU A 27 -11.35 18.91 -10.55
CA LEU A 27 -10.44 17.78 -10.60
C LEU A 27 -8.97 18.23 -10.61
N ALA A 28 -8.08 17.30 -10.40
CA ALA A 28 -6.65 17.50 -10.60
C ALA A 28 -6.39 18.02 -12.02
N GLY A 29 -5.45 18.94 -12.18
CA GLY A 29 -5.22 19.61 -13.47
C GLY A 29 -6.16 20.78 -13.78
N GLY A 30 -7.10 21.11 -12.88
CA GLY A 30 -7.93 22.31 -12.98
C GLY A 30 -9.19 22.15 -13.83
N MET A 31 -9.54 20.95 -14.26
CA MET A 31 -10.80 20.68 -14.96
C MET A 31 -11.98 20.88 -14.00
N GLU A 32 -12.91 21.75 -14.37
CA GLU A 32 -14.17 21.93 -13.64
C GLU A 32 -15.27 21.13 -14.31
N ILE A 33 -16.00 20.36 -13.50
CA ILE A 33 -17.08 19.49 -13.98
C ILE A 33 -18.38 20.27 -14.00
N HIS A 34 -19.06 20.19 -15.14
CA HIS A 34 -20.36 20.78 -15.35
C HIS A 34 -21.38 19.75 -15.86
N ASN A 35 -22.63 19.96 -15.52
CA ASN A 35 -23.71 19.21 -16.14
C ASN A 35 -23.68 19.44 -17.66
N THR A 36 -23.71 18.39 -18.42
CA THR A 36 -23.57 18.44 -19.89
C THR A 36 -24.53 17.48 -20.58
N GLU A 37 -24.66 17.63 -21.88
CA GLU A 37 -25.37 16.69 -22.72
C GLU A 37 -24.37 15.97 -23.62
N MET A 38 -24.41 14.65 -23.62
CA MET A 38 -23.57 13.79 -24.44
C MET A 38 -24.46 12.84 -25.27
N ARG A 39 -24.32 12.88 -26.59
CA ARG A 39 -25.10 12.03 -27.51
C ARG A 39 -26.61 12.16 -27.33
N GLY A 40 -27.12 13.35 -27.03
CA GLY A 40 -28.54 13.61 -26.82
C GLY A 40 -29.09 13.18 -25.46
N LEU A 41 -28.21 12.84 -24.51
CA LEU A 41 -28.59 12.44 -23.16
C LEU A 41 -27.90 13.33 -22.12
N PRO A 42 -28.59 13.72 -21.03
CA PRO A 42 -27.97 14.49 -19.97
C PRO A 42 -26.98 13.65 -19.16
N SER A 43 -25.83 14.25 -18.81
CA SER A 43 -24.86 13.69 -17.86
C SER A 43 -24.67 14.67 -16.70
N LEU A 44 -25.06 14.26 -15.50
CA LEU A 44 -25.12 15.11 -14.29
C LEU A 44 -23.90 14.89 -13.39
N GLY A 45 -22.71 14.85 -13.98
CA GLY A 45 -21.45 14.63 -13.32
C GLY A 45 -20.53 13.73 -14.13
N MET A 46 -19.42 13.33 -13.53
CA MET A 46 -18.40 12.47 -14.12
C MET A 46 -17.94 11.42 -13.13
N MET A 47 -17.89 10.15 -13.55
CA MET A 47 -17.22 9.09 -12.80
C MET A 47 -15.71 9.23 -12.99
N CYS A 48 -14.93 9.11 -11.94
CA CYS A 48 -13.50 9.43 -11.97
C CYS A 48 -12.60 8.20 -11.80
N SER A 49 -11.44 8.27 -12.43
CA SER A 49 -10.27 7.43 -12.15
C SER A 49 -9.48 7.97 -10.96
N LEU A 50 -8.49 7.21 -10.47
CA LEU A 50 -7.56 7.69 -9.43
C LEU A 50 -6.68 8.84 -9.93
N GLU A 51 -6.29 8.84 -11.19
CA GLU A 51 -5.49 9.91 -11.80
C GLU A 51 -6.27 11.23 -11.87
N GLU A 52 -7.54 11.19 -12.25
CA GLU A 52 -8.40 12.38 -12.36
C GLU A 52 -8.64 13.07 -11.01
N VAL A 53 -8.59 12.32 -9.92
CA VAL A 53 -8.69 12.89 -8.56
C VAL A 53 -7.34 13.32 -7.99
N GLY A 54 -6.24 13.18 -8.75
CA GLY A 54 -4.92 13.72 -8.41
C GLY A 54 -3.91 12.71 -7.88
N MET A 55 -4.21 11.40 -7.95
CA MET A 55 -3.25 10.37 -7.58
C MET A 55 -2.14 10.27 -8.63
N ASP A 56 -0.88 10.21 -8.16
CA ASP A 56 0.26 9.98 -9.06
C ASP A 56 0.17 8.58 -9.71
N THR A 57 0.35 8.52 -11.02
CA THR A 57 0.26 7.27 -11.79
C THR A 57 1.27 6.20 -11.38
N SER A 58 2.41 6.61 -10.80
CA SER A 58 3.45 5.69 -10.32
C SER A 58 2.99 4.84 -9.16
N VAL A 59 2.13 5.39 -8.29
CA VAL A 59 1.61 4.73 -7.08
C VAL A 59 0.25 4.08 -7.27
N ILE A 60 -0.44 4.32 -8.38
CA ILE A 60 -1.74 3.70 -8.67
C ILE A 60 -1.56 2.17 -8.80
N PRO A 61 -2.32 1.35 -8.05
CA PRO A 61 -2.33 -0.10 -8.23
C PRO A 61 -2.60 -0.50 -9.68
N LYS A 62 -1.92 -1.53 -10.18
CA LYS A 62 -2.08 -1.95 -11.59
C LYS A 62 -3.52 -2.31 -11.95
N SER A 63 -4.28 -2.85 -11.01
CA SER A 63 -5.70 -3.19 -11.17
C SER A 63 -6.61 -1.97 -11.32
N ALA A 64 -6.19 -0.80 -10.87
CA ALA A 64 -6.97 0.44 -10.88
C ALA A 64 -6.45 1.50 -11.87
N ARG A 65 -5.49 1.14 -12.75
CA ARG A 65 -4.90 2.07 -13.72
C ARG A 65 -5.83 2.42 -14.86
N ASP A 66 -6.63 1.45 -15.30
CA ASP A 66 -7.45 1.60 -16.48
C ASP A 66 -8.92 1.75 -16.10
N GLY A 67 -9.52 2.87 -16.47
CA GLY A 67 -10.94 3.14 -16.28
C GLY A 67 -11.27 3.83 -14.97
N ILE A 68 -12.53 3.70 -14.58
CA ILE A 68 -13.07 4.28 -13.34
C ILE A 68 -12.55 3.49 -12.14
N HIS A 69 -12.21 4.20 -11.06
CA HIS A 69 -11.85 3.51 -9.81
C HIS A 69 -13.06 2.80 -9.23
N ILE A 70 -12.93 1.49 -9.02
CA ILE A 70 -13.93 0.67 -8.33
C ILE A 70 -13.45 0.47 -6.90
N LEU A 71 -14.25 0.93 -5.93
CA LEU A 71 -13.95 0.75 -4.51
C LEU A 71 -14.24 -0.69 -4.09
N GLU A 72 -13.26 -1.33 -3.47
CA GLU A 72 -13.38 -2.71 -2.94
C GLU A 72 -13.82 -2.72 -1.45
N SER A 73 -14.00 -1.56 -0.85
CA SER A 73 -14.43 -1.40 0.54
C SER A 73 -15.93 -1.12 0.64
N ASP A 74 -16.56 -1.62 1.71
CA ASP A 74 -17.97 -1.36 2.01
C ASP A 74 -18.12 0.06 2.56
N VAL A 75 -18.40 0.99 1.66
CA VAL A 75 -18.52 2.42 1.94
C VAL A 75 -19.94 2.89 1.60
N ALA A 76 -20.54 3.68 2.46
CA ALA A 76 -21.87 4.22 2.21
C ALA A 76 -21.84 5.21 1.01
N PRO A 77 -22.81 5.10 0.07
CA PRO A 77 -22.94 6.08 -1.00
C PRO A 77 -23.07 7.51 -0.47
N GLY A 78 -22.33 8.45 -1.04
CA GLY A 78 -22.27 9.85 -0.59
C GLY A 78 -21.14 10.15 0.39
N THR A 79 -20.31 9.17 0.72
CA THR A 79 -19.06 9.41 1.45
C THR A 79 -18.14 10.32 0.63
N ASP A 80 -17.47 11.24 1.30
CA ASP A 80 -16.46 12.11 0.70
C ASP A 80 -15.26 11.27 0.27
N TYR A 81 -15.08 11.15 -1.04
CA TYR A 81 -14.07 10.29 -1.65
C TYR A 81 -12.64 10.77 -1.38
N LEU A 82 -12.39 12.10 -1.35
CA LEU A 82 -11.05 12.64 -1.09
C LEU A 82 -10.60 12.33 0.34
N LYS A 83 -11.54 12.37 1.29
CA LYS A 83 -11.28 11.98 2.69
C LYS A 83 -11.10 10.48 2.85
N LEU A 84 -11.83 9.67 2.09
CA LEU A 84 -11.69 8.23 2.10
C LEU A 84 -10.29 7.80 1.65
N LEU A 85 -9.76 8.44 0.62
CA LEU A 85 -8.39 8.22 0.12
C LEU A 85 -7.34 9.03 0.88
N GLU A 86 -7.77 9.87 1.84
CA GLU A 86 -6.88 10.75 2.61
C GLU A 86 -6.02 11.68 1.74
N LEU A 87 -6.55 12.08 0.57
CA LEU A 87 -5.89 13.00 -0.36
C LEU A 87 -5.80 14.44 0.16
N ASP A 88 -6.46 14.73 1.28
CA ASP A 88 -6.36 15.99 2.01
C ASP A 88 -5.22 15.99 3.06
N LYS A 89 -4.49 14.88 3.22
CA LYS A 89 -3.31 14.82 4.08
C LYS A 89 -2.13 15.58 3.47
N GLU A 90 -1.41 16.33 4.31
CA GLU A 90 -0.14 16.91 3.93
C GLU A 90 0.95 15.85 3.97
N VAL A 91 1.71 15.75 2.89
CA VAL A 91 2.85 14.85 2.76
C VAL A 91 4.12 15.69 2.69
N ILE A 92 5.11 15.34 3.51
CA ILE A 92 6.42 15.99 3.51
C ILE A 92 7.43 15.04 2.89
N GLU A 93 8.03 15.45 1.79
CA GLU A 93 9.15 14.74 1.18
C GLU A 93 10.46 15.22 1.82
N LEU A 94 11.28 14.27 2.28
CA LEU A 94 12.53 14.52 2.97
C LEU A 94 13.70 13.86 2.22
N GLU A 95 14.71 14.66 1.90
CA GLU A 95 15.97 14.13 1.39
C GLU A 95 16.90 13.79 2.55
N ILE A 96 17.14 12.50 2.76
CA ILE A 96 17.97 11.99 3.86
C ILE A 96 19.40 11.78 3.38
N THR A 97 20.34 12.41 4.06
CA THR A 97 21.77 12.26 3.77
C THR A 97 22.30 10.88 4.19
N PRO A 98 23.33 10.32 3.50
CA PRO A 98 23.82 8.96 3.75
C PRO A 98 24.32 8.69 5.17
N ASN A 99 24.66 9.71 5.93
CA ASN A 99 25.11 9.61 7.32
C ASN A 99 23.95 9.52 8.35
N ARG A 100 22.69 9.59 7.89
CA ARG A 100 21.48 9.52 8.74
C ARG A 100 20.54 8.39 8.32
N PRO A 101 21.03 7.14 8.22
CA PRO A 101 20.17 6.01 7.83
C PRO A 101 19.04 5.74 8.85
N ASP A 102 19.19 6.17 10.09
CA ASP A 102 18.17 6.14 11.13
C ASP A 102 16.89 6.91 10.74
N CYS A 103 17.04 7.99 9.97
CA CYS A 103 15.93 8.82 9.51
C CYS A 103 15.19 8.26 8.28
N LEU A 104 15.61 7.13 7.71
CA LEU A 104 14.92 6.49 6.59
C LEU A 104 13.62 5.78 6.99
N SER A 105 13.23 5.85 8.26
CA SER A 105 11.97 5.29 8.76
C SER A 105 11.13 6.34 9.47
N ILE A 106 9.82 6.13 9.50
CA ILE A 106 8.87 7.01 10.21
C ILE A 106 9.22 7.08 11.70
N ARG A 107 9.60 5.96 12.33
CA ARG A 107 10.01 5.94 13.74
C ARG A 107 11.30 6.72 13.96
N GLY A 108 12.29 6.59 13.09
CA GLY A 108 13.51 7.37 13.16
C GLY A 108 13.26 8.87 12.98
N MET A 109 12.42 9.25 12.04
CA MET A 109 11.99 10.64 11.85
C MET A 109 11.20 11.17 13.05
N ALA A 110 10.37 10.35 13.68
CA ALA A 110 9.67 10.76 14.90
C ALA A 110 10.65 11.07 16.05
N VAL A 111 11.70 10.26 16.21
CA VAL A 111 12.76 10.51 17.20
C VAL A 111 13.50 11.82 16.90
N GLU A 112 13.90 12.01 15.64
CA GLU A 112 14.61 13.23 15.20
C GLU A 112 13.75 14.48 15.37
N THR A 113 12.48 14.40 14.98
CA THR A 113 11.51 15.50 15.14
C THR A 113 11.34 15.85 16.62
N ALA A 114 11.17 14.85 17.48
CA ALA A 114 11.04 15.06 18.92
C ALA A 114 12.29 15.73 19.51
N ALA A 115 13.48 15.29 19.10
CA ALA A 115 14.75 15.88 19.55
C ALA A 115 14.91 17.32 19.08
N SER A 116 14.59 17.61 17.81
CA SER A 116 14.76 18.94 17.21
C SER A 116 13.75 19.97 17.73
N THR A 117 12.51 19.53 18.04
CA THR A 117 11.44 20.41 18.48
C THR A 117 11.26 20.47 20.00
N GLY A 118 11.92 19.60 20.75
CA GLY A 118 11.70 19.42 22.19
C GLY A 118 10.35 18.79 22.52
N SER A 119 9.67 18.17 21.53
CA SER A 119 8.39 17.54 21.70
C SER A 119 8.48 16.18 22.39
N LYS A 120 7.43 15.77 23.08
CA LYS A 120 7.39 14.45 23.69
C LYS A 120 7.16 13.38 22.62
N LEU A 121 8.07 12.40 22.57
CA LEU A 121 7.91 11.23 21.72
C LEU A 121 6.80 10.31 22.29
N SER A 122 5.87 9.89 21.42
CA SER A 122 4.81 8.95 21.76
C SER A 122 4.75 7.87 20.69
N MET A 123 5.38 6.74 20.98
CA MET A 123 5.33 5.56 20.11
C MET A 123 4.71 4.39 20.87
N LYS A 124 3.91 3.61 20.17
CA LYS A 124 3.36 2.37 20.70
C LYS A 124 4.19 1.21 20.15
N ASP A 125 4.59 0.30 21.02
CA ASP A 125 5.17 -0.95 20.59
C ASP A 125 4.04 -1.95 20.28
N PRO A 126 4.17 -2.72 19.19
CA PRO A 126 3.17 -3.71 18.84
C PRO A 126 3.14 -4.84 19.87
N ILE A 127 1.94 -5.26 20.21
CA ILE A 127 1.73 -6.46 21.02
C ILE A 127 1.46 -7.60 20.04
N VAL A 128 2.28 -8.65 20.11
CA VAL A 128 2.11 -9.83 19.29
C VAL A 128 1.43 -10.91 20.13
N GLU A 129 0.22 -11.27 19.72
CA GLU A 129 -0.51 -12.41 20.30
C GLU A 129 -0.27 -13.64 19.43
N GLU A 130 0.36 -14.65 19.99
CA GLU A 130 0.53 -15.94 19.30
C GLU A 130 -0.75 -16.75 19.49
N THR A 131 -1.42 -17.06 18.37
CA THR A 131 -2.73 -17.70 18.38
C THR A 131 -2.72 -19.16 17.91
N SER A 132 -1.55 -19.67 17.49
CA SER A 132 -1.40 -21.02 16.95
C SER A 132 -0.57 -21.90 17.91
N ASP A 133 -1.05 -23.11 18.14
CA ASP A 133 -0.30 -24.16 18.87
C ASP A 133 0.73 -24.87 17.95
N VAL A 134 0.77 -24.52 16.66
CA VAL A 134 1.70 -25.13 15.70
C VAL A 134 3.07 -24.49 15.85
N SER A 135 4.07 -25.29 16.21
CA SER A 135 5.46 -24.83 16.24
C SER A 135 6.01 -24.66 14.82
N MET A 136 6.86 -23.67 14.62
CA MET A 136 7.57 -23.50 13.35
C MET A 136 8.42 -24.76 13.03
N SER A 137 8.99 -25.40 14.02
CA SER A 137 9.77 -26.64 13.87
C SER A 137 8.98 -27.84 13.32
N ASP A 138 7.65 -27.79 13.37
CA ASP A 138 6.81 -28.87 12.86
C ASP A 138 6.65 -28.80 11.33
N LYS A 139 6.92 -27.65 10.74
CA LYS A 139 6.70 -27.40 9.31
C LYS A 139 7.91 -26.82 8.56
N PHE A 140 8.91 -26.37 9.29
CA PHE A 140 10.10 -25.73 8.75
C PHE A 140 11.37 -26.40 9.27
N ASN A 141 12.22 -26.89 8.36
CA ASN A 141 13.37 -27.73 8.69
C ASN A 141 14.57 -26.94 9.21
N GLY A 142 14.66 -25.66 8.94
CA GLY A 142 15.68 -24.82 9.55
C GLY A 142 16.14 -23.61 8.74
N LEU A 143 16.80 -22.73 9.45
CA LEU A 143 17.52 -21.60 8.91
C LEU A 143 19.03 -21.84 9.03
N HIS A 144 19.73 -21.83 7.91
CA HIS A 144 21.17 -22.01 7.85
C HIS A 144 21.83 -20.69 7.42
N VAL A 145 22.54 -20.04 8.33
CA VAL A 145 23.29 -18.81 8.04
C VAL A 145 24.75 -19.16 7.88
N GLU A 146 25.23 -19.14 6.63
CA GLU A 146 26.57 -19.60 6.23
C GLU A 146 27.50 -18.41 5.88
N THR A 147 27.20 -17.23 6.36
CA THR A 147 27.99 -16.02 6.09
C THR A 147 28.00 -15.06 7.27
N GLU A 148 29.13 -14.43 7.53
CA GLU A 148 29.29 -13.36 8.52
C GLU A 148 28.59 -12.05 8.13
N PHE A 149 28.26 -11.87 6.83
CA PHE A 149 27.56 -10.67 6.34
C PHE A 149 26.08 -10.63 6.71
N ALA A 150 25.53 -11.71 7.24
CA ALA A 150 24.18 -11.76 7.80
C ALA A 150 24.23 -12.16 9.28
N PRO A 151 24.73 -11.29 10.18
CA PRO A 151 24.97 -11.64 11.59
C PRO A 151 23.69 -11.90 12.37
N ARG A 152 22.54 -11.48 11.84
CA ARG A 152 21.21 -11.72 12.43
C ARG A 152 20.19 -11.94 11.33
N PHE A 153 19.39 -12.99 11.49
CA PHE A 153 18.27 -13.30 10.59
C PHE A 153 17.11 -13.83 11.43
N TYR A 154 15.96 -13.21 11.31
CA TYR A 154 14.77 -13.58 12.08
C TYR A 154 13.70 -14.12 11.13
N LEU A 155 13.05 -15.18 11.54
CA LEU A 155 11.92 -15.79 10.84
C LEU A 155 10.72 -15.88 11.76
N ARG A 156 9.55 -15.74 11.17
CA ARG A 156 8.27 -16.04 11.79
C ARG A 156 7.37 -16.75 10.79
N MET A 157 6.71 -17.79 11.23
CA MET A 157 5.70 -18.49 10.42
C MET A 157 4.32 -17.92 10.72
N LEU A 158 3.55 -17.68 9.68
CA LEU A 158 2.14 -17.33 9.74
C LEU A 158 1.34 -18.45 9.08
N THR A 159 0.23 -18.86 9.68
CA THR A 159 -0.69 -19.87 9.15
C THR A 159 -2.00 -19.23 8.72
N ASP A 160 -2.76 -19.94 7.91
CA ASP A 160 -4.09 -19.52 7.45
C ASP A 160 -4.11 -18.17 6.74
N VAL A 161 -3.01 -17.85 6.06
CA VAL A 161 -2.85 -16.61 5.33
C VAL A 161 -3.67 -16.65 4.04
N LYS A 162 -4.50 -15.63 3.83
CA LYS A 162 -5.24 -15.43 2.57
C LYS A 162 -4.68 -14.18 1.88
N VAL A 163 -4.08 -14.38 0.72
CA VAL A 163 -3.66 -13.26 -0.13
C VAL A 163 -4.91 -12.56 -0.70
N ALA A 164 -5.00 -11.26 -0.47
CA ALA A 164 -6.12 -10.43 -0.88
C ALA A 164 -5.65 -8.98 -1.11
N PRO A 165 -6.44 -8.09 -1.70
CA PRO A 165 -6.18 -6.67 -1.68
C PRO A 165 -5.99 -6.16 -0.25
N SER A 166 -5.10 -5.19 -0.08
CA SER A 166 -4.88 -4.55 1.21
C SER A 166 -6.09 -3.71 1.63
N PRO A 167 -6.36 -3.58 2.93
CA PRO A 167 -7.38 -2.66 3.40
C PRO A 167 -7.05 -1.21 2.98
N GLN A 168 -8.08 -0.38 2.79
CA GLN A 168 -7.93 0.96 2.22
C GLN A 168 -6.91 1.83 2.97
N TRP A 169 -6.91 1.80 4.30
CA TRP A 169 -5.95 2.57 5.09
C TRP A 169 -4.49 2.24 4.77
N LEU A 170 -4.17 0.95 4.57
CA LEU A 170 -2.82 0.50 4.24
C LEU A 170 -2.42 0.94 2.83
N GLN A 171 -3.36 0.86 1.88
CA GLN A 171 -3.14 1.38 0.53
C GLN A 171 -2.89 2.89 0.55
N ASN A 172 -3.68 3.66 1.31
CA ASN A 172 -3.52 5.10 1.44
C ASN A 172 -2.14 5.47 1.98
N ASP A 173 -1.71 4.86 3.08
CA ASP A 173 -0.42 5.14 3.71
C ASP A 173 0.76 4.80 2.79
N LEU A 174 0.67 3.69 2.05
CA LEU A 174 1.69 3.32 1.07
C LEU A 174 1.73 4.29 -0.10
N MET A 175 0.60 4.62 -0.68
CA MET A 175 0.52 5.58 -1.80
C MET A 175 1.02 6.96 -1.39
N ALA A 176 0.67 7.43 -0.20
CA ALA A 176 1.17 8.68 0.35
C ALA A 176 2.70 8.66 0.57
N SER A 177 3.27 7.47 0.79
CA SER A 177 4.72 7.24 0.93
C SER A 177 5.42 6.93 -0.39
N GLY A 178 4.76 7.07 -1.54
CA GLY A 178 5.34 6.81 -2.85
C GLY A 178 5.44 5.31 -3.22
N VAL A 179 4.80 4.43 -2.47
CA VAL A 179 4.84 2.97 -2.69
C VAL A 179 3.52 2.49 -3.28
N ARG A 180 3.60 1.78 -4.39
CA ARG A 180 2.41 1.22 -5.05
C ARG A 180 1.92 -0.05 -4.35
N PRO A 181 0.65 -0.10 -3.89
CA PRO A 181 0.05 -1.30 -3.34
C PRO A 181 -0.02 -2.46 -4.34
N ILE A 182 0.14 -3.69 -3.84
CA ILE A 182 0.11 -4.92 -4.63
C ILE A 182 -0.89 -5.92 -4.03
N ASN A 183 -0.67 -6.34 -2.80
CA ASN A 183 -1.53 -7.21 -2.02
C ASN A 183 -1.16 -7.12 -0.53
N ASN A 184 -2.03 -7.60 0.33
CA ASN A 184 -1.88 -7.47 1.78
C ASN A 184 -0.55 -7.99 2.34
N ILE A 185 0.06 -9.01 1.75
CA ILE A 185 1.33 -9.58 2.23
C ILE A 185 2.50 -8.68 1.84
N VAL A 186 2.61 -8.33 0.57
CA VAL A 186 3.68 -7.44 0.08
C VAL A 186 3.57 -6.06 0.72
N ASP A 187 2.36 -5.55 0.83
CA ASP A 187 2.09 -4.23 1.37
C ASP A 187 2.43 -4.14 2.86
N LEU A 188 2.14 -5.18 3.64
CA LEU A 188 2.57 -5.24 5.04
C LEU A 188 4.09 -5.25 5.17
N THR A 189 4.83 -5.96 4.30
CA THR A 189 6.30 -5.91 4.35
C THR A 189 6.84 -4.51 4.04
N ASN A 190 6.25 -3.81 3.07
CA ASN A 190 6.60 -2.42 2.75
C ASN A 190 6.22 -1.45 3.88
N TYR A 191 5.04 -1.62 4.47
CA TYR A 191 4.59 -0.78 5.58
C TYR A 191 5.54 -0.89 6.79
N VAL A 192 5.91 -2.11 7.18
CA VAL A 192 6.86 -2.32 8.29
C VAL A 192 8.24 -1.77 7.95
N MET A 193 8.70 -1.91 6.70
CA MET A 193 9.96 -1.32 6.26
C MET A 193 9.93 0.21 6.38
N LEU A 194 8.85 0.87 5.96
CA LEU A 194 8.70 2.32 6.08
C LEU A 194 8.61 2.77 7.54
N GLU A 195 7.88 2.03 8.38
CA GLU A 195 7.72 2.40 9.78
C GLU A 195 8.98 2.19 10.61
N TYR A 196 9.63 1.04 10.46
CA TYR A 196 10.76 0.60 11.30
C TYR A 196 12.13 0.71 10.63
N GLY A 197 12.20 0.89 9.33
CA GLY A 197 13.46 0.86 8.57
C GLY A 197 14.02 -0.54 8.33
N GLN A 198 13.24 -1.59 8.61
CA GLN A 198 13.67 -2.98 8.47
C GLN A 198 12.99 -3.65 7.27
N PRO A 199 13.74 -3.96 6.20
CA PRO A 199 13.22 -4.72 5.07
C PRO A 199 12.79 -6.13 5.49
N LEU A 200 11.66 -6.60 4.93
CA LEU A 200 11.13 -7.92 5.14
C LEU A 200 10.89 -8.64 3.81
N HIS A 201 10.95 -9.97 3.84
CA HIS A 201 10.50 -10.84 2.77
C HIS A 201 9.45 -11.82 3.29
N ALA A 202 8.46 -12.11 2.45
CA ALA A 202 7.49 -13.17 2.69
C ALA A 202 7.72 -14.30 1.69
N TYR A 203 7.76 -15.53 2.19
CA TYR A 203 7.93 -16.74 1.39
C TYR A 203 6.72 -17.64 1.59
N ASP A 204 6.19 -18.15 0.50
CA ASP A 204 5.21 -19.24 0.54
C ASP A 204 5.93 -20.53 0.93
N LEU A 205 5.61 -21.06 2.10
CA LEU A 205 6.27 -22.22 2.68
C LEU A 205 6.13 -23.46 1.79
N ASP A 206 4.98 -23.64 1.13
CA ASP A 206 4.74 -24.78 0.25
C ASP A 206 5.57 -24.72 -1.05
N SER A 207 6.04 -23.54 -1.40
CA SER A 207 6.92 -23.30 -2.56
C SER A 207 8.40 -23.49 -2.24
N LEU A 208 8.77 -23.59 -0.96
CA LEU A 208 10.16 -23.80 -0.55
C LEU A 208 10.60 -25.27 -0.76
N LYS A 209 11.71 -25.46 -1.44
CA LYS A 209 12.33 -26.80 -1.59
C LYS A 209 12.97 -27.23 -0.28
N GLY A 210 12.46 -28.32 0.32
CA GLY A 210 12.97 -28.86 1.57
C GLY A 210 12.56 -28.10 2.82
N PRO A 211 11.49 -27.29 2.82
CA PRO A 211 11.09 -26.19 3.69
C PRO A 211 12.19 -25.68 4.64
N GLU A 212 13.26 -25.18 4.05
CA GLU A 212 14.41 -24.59 4.73
C GLU A 212 14.93 -23.37 4.00
N LEU A 213 15.68 -22.51 4.69
CA LEU A 213 16.33 -21.34 4.11
C LEU A 213 17.85 -21.36 4.35
N HIS A 214 18.61 -21.09 3.31
CA HIS A 214 20.05 -20.91 3.36
C HIS A 214 20.43 -19.48 3.03
N VAL A 215 21.09 -18.81 3.95
CA VAL A 215 21.65 -17.47 3.80
C VAL A 215 23.14 -17.61 3.61
N ARG A 216 23.60 -17.47 2.38
CA ARG A 216 25.00 -17.68 1.99
C ARG A 216 25.42 -16.74 0.88
N LEU A 217 26.71 -16.65 0.63
CA LEU A 217 27.22 -16.01 -0.57
C LEU A 217 26.93 -16.85 -1.82
N ALA A 218 26.82 -16.18 -2.96
CA ALA A 218 26.77 -16.86 -4.25
C ALA A 218 28.06 -17.64 -4.51
N LYS A 219 27.93 -18.79 -5.16
CA LYS A 219 29.09 -19.57 -5.65
C LYS A 219 29.46 -19.10 -7.05
N ASP A 220 30.72 -19.34 -7.42
CA ASP A 220 31.19 -19.00 -8.76
C ASP A 220 30.33 -19.67 -9.84
N GLY A 221 29.89 -18.88 -10.81
CA GLY A 221 29.03 -19.33 -11.90
C GLY A 221 27.52 -19.36 -11.58
N GLU A 222 27.07 -19.07 -10.35
CA GLU A 222 25.66 -18.92 -10.06
C GLU A 222 25.12 -17.64 -10.68
N THR A 223 23.97 -17.74 -11.33
CA THR A 223 23.25 -16.61 -11.94
C THR A 223 21.82 -16.55 -11.42
N MET A 224 21.27 -15.34 -11.32
CA MET A 224 19.89 -15.09 -10.95
C MET A 224 19.26 -14.12 -11.97
N THR A 225 18.04 -14.43 -12.38
CA THR A 225 17.24 -13.48 -13.17
C THR A 225 16.50 -12.56 -12.21
N THR A 226 16.67 -11.26 -12.42
CA THR A 226 16.00 -10.19 -11.62
C THR A 226 14.84 -9.58 -12.38
#